data_95104c02e0e3bb79a0b1e63ae0344fc3
#
_entry.id   95104c02e0e3bb79a0b1e63ae0344fc3
#
_cell.length_a   1.000
_cell.length_b   1.000
_cell.length_c   1.000
_cell.angle_alpha   90.00
_cell.angle_beta   90.00
_cell.angle_gamma   90.00
#
_symmetry.space_group_name_H-M   'P 1'
#
loop_
_entity.id
_entity.type
_entity.pdbx_description
1 polymer ?
#
loop_
_entity_poly.entity_id
_entity_poly.type
_entity_poly.pdbx_seq_one_letter_code
_entity_poly.pdbx_strand_id
1 'polypeptide(L)'
;GGLKNEIGVFAEAHFVLLCADFLATLDDENLRSGYAEMLKHGLISTTAQWASLLQFDLATPDYSLLGRLVADSVKVKEDIVAQDPLEQGLRKALNLGHTVGHAIESLLLQRTPILHGYAVTYGIVAELYLSATRLGFPADKLRQTLHYIRQYYGTPAITCDDYPQLLALM
;
A
#
# COMPACT_ATOMS: atom_id res chain seq x y z
N GLY A 1 17.70 12.57 -10.40
CA GLY A 1 17.50 12.15 -9.01
C GLY A 1 17.07 10.70 -8.96
N GLY A 2 17.54 9.98 -7.98
CA GLY A 2 17.22 8.56 -7.79
C GLY A 2 16.14 8.30 -6.74
N LEU A 3 15.75 9.34 -6.02
CA LEU A 3 14.81 9.21 -4.91
C LEU A 3 13.50 9.95 -5.18
N LYS A 4 12.40 9.37 -4.70
CA LYS A 4 11.08 9.99 -4.74
C LYS A 4 11.05 11.20 -3.79
N ASN A 5 10.40 12.29 -4.24
CA ASN A 5 10.21 13.51 -3.45
C ASN A 5 11.48 14.31 -3.11
N GLU A 6 12.56 14.19 -3.89
CA GLU A 6 13.78 15.01 -3.70
C GLU A 6 13.53 16.52 -3.89
N ILE A 7 12.57 16.88 -4.73
CA ILE A 7 12.18 18.28 -4.96
C ILE A 7 10.68 18.40 -4.75
N GLY A 8 10.27 19.31 -3.89
CA GLY A 8 8.86 19.57 -3.59
C GLY A 8 8.66 20.98 -3.05
N VAL A 9 7.41 21.42 -3.01
CA VAL A 9 6.99 22.66 -2.41
C VAL A 9 5.90 22.38 -1.37
N PHE A 10 5.92 23.13 -0.27
CA PHE A 10 4.84 23.13 0.71
C PHE A 10 3.76 24.12 0.25
N ALA A 11 2.93 23.68 -0.69
CA ALA A 11 1.80 24.43 -1.18
C ALA A 11 0.60 23.51 -1.33
N GLU A 12 -0.54 23.90 -0.80
CA GLU A 12 -1.79 23.19 -0.96
C GLU A 12 -2.43 23.55 -2.31
N ALA A 13 -2.94 22.53 -3.02
CA ALA A 13 -3.72 22.74 -4.22
C ALA A 13 -5.11 23.27 -3.84
N HIS A 14 -5.66 24.20 -4.64
CA HIS A 14 -7.04 24.68 -4.45
C HIS A 14 -8.07 23.55 -4.64
N PHE A 15 -7.78 22.60 -5.52
CA PHE A 15 -8.57 21.39 -5.73
C PHE A 15 -7.70 20.29 -6.34
N VAL A 16 -8.12 19.03 -6.18
CA VAL A 16 -7.53 17.87 -6.84
C VAL A 16 -8.62 17.21 -7.69
N LEU A 17 -8.37 17.11 -8.99
CA LEU A 17 -9.28 16.41 -9.91
C LEU A 17 -8.83 14.95 -10.07
N LEU A 18 -9.73 14.02 -9.78
CA LEU A 18 -9.50 12.59 -9.99
C LEU A 18 -10.26 12.14 -11.24
N CYS A 19 -9.52 11.74 -12.27
CA CYS A 19 -10.09 11.18 -13.49
C CYS A 19 -9.70 9.71 -13.62
N ALA A 20 -10.61 8.80 -13.27
CA ALA A 20 -10.37 7.37 -13.27
C ALA A 20 -10.26 6.77 -14.70
N ASP A 21 -10.74 7.47 -15.74
CA ASP A 21 -10.70 6.98 -17.11
C ASP A 21 -9.26 6.75 -17.60
N PHE A 22 -8.30 7.55 -17.12
CA PHE A 22 -6.88 7.38 -17.47
C PHE A 22 -6.26 6.11 -16.88
N LEU A 23 -6.86 5.50 -15.87
CA LEU A 23 -6.36 4.23 -15.32
C LEU A 23 -6.44 3.09 -16.35
N ALA A 24 -7.32 3.18 -17.33
CA ALA A 24 -7.44 2.20 -18.40
C ALA A 24 -6.20 2.16 -19.34
N THR A 25 -5.33 3.17 -19.28
CA THR A 25 -4.10 3.23 -20.08
C THR A 25 -2.86 2.76 -19.33
N LEU A 26 -2.99 2.44 -18.03
CA LEU A 26 -1.90 1.86 -17.26
C LEU A 26 -1.71 0.38 -17.61
N ASP A 27 -0.48 -0.07 -17.59
CA ASP A 27 -0.20 -1.51 -17.57
C ASP A 27 -0.60 -2.13 -16.23
N ASP A 28 -0.75 -3.45 -16.22
CA ASP A 28 -1.21 -4.21 -15.06
C ASP A 28 -0.33 -4.03 -13.83
N GLU A 29 0.99 -3.90 -14.01
CA GLU A 29 1.93 -3.77 -12.89
C GLU A 29 1.78 -2.42 -12.21
N ASN A 30 1.69 -1.33 -12.98
CA ASN A 30 1.49 0.00 -12.44
C ASN A 30 0.11 0.16 -11.81
N LEU A 31 -0.94 -0.46 -12.39
CA LEU A 31 -2.27 -0.49 -11.79
C LEU A 31 -2.24 -1.18 -10.42
N ARG A 32 -1.63 -2.37 -10.34
CA ARG A 32 -1.46 -3.10 -9.08
C ARG A 32 -0.62 -2.30 -8.07
N SER A 33 0.45 -1.66 -8.52
CA SER A 33 1.28 -0.82 -7.65
C SER A 33 0.48 0.32 -7.03
N GLY A 34 -0.38 1.01 -7.80
CA GLY A 34 -1.29 2.02 -7.25
C GLY A 34 -2.33 1.43 -6.30
N TYR A 35 -2.88 0.25 -6.61
CA TYR A 35 -3.88 -0.42 -5.81
C TYR A 35 -3.38 -0.86 -4.42
N ALA A 36 -2.09 -1.12 -4.27
CA ALA A 36 -1.46 -1.45 -3.00
C ALA A 36 -1.72 -0.38 -1.91
N GLU A 37 -1.70 0.90 -2.29
CA GLU A 37 -2.01 2.01 -1.37
C GLU A 37 -3.47 1.99 -0.93
N MET A 38 -4.38 1.58 -1.81
CA MET A 38 -5.79 1.43 -1.48
C MET A 38 -6.02 0.28 -0.50
N LEU A 39 -5.32 -0.85 -0.66
CA LEU A 39 -5.36 -1.97 0.31
C LEU A 39 -4.93 -1.51 1.70
N LYS A 40 -3.87 -0.69 1.78
CA LYS A 40 -3.44 -0.08 3.04
C LYS A 40 -4.55 0.79 3.64
N HIS A 41 -5.19 1.65 2.85
CA HIS A 41 -6.30 2.48 3.33
C HIS A 41 -7.48 1.64 3.81
N GLY A 42 -7.81 0.55 3.14
CA GLY A 42 -8.83 -0.39 3.60
C GLY A 42 -8.52 -1.00 4.98
N LEU A 43 -7.25 -1.38 5.22
CA LEU A 43 -6.80 -1.96 6.48
C LEU A 43 -6.86 -1.00 7.67
N ILE A 44 -6.68 0.30 7.45
CA ILE A 44 -6.69 1.34 8.50
C ILE A 44 -8.02 2.07 8.62
N SER A 45 -9.04 1.71 7.83
CA SER A 45 -10.36 2.35 7.84
C SER A 45 -11.44 1.43 8.40
N THR A 46 -12.28 0.87 7.55
CA THR A 46 -13.42 0.03 7.98
C THR A 46 -13.34 -1.38 7.38
N THR A 47 -13.93 -2.34 8.10
CA THR A 47 -14.04 -3.72 7.59
C THR A 47 -14.79 -3.80 6.25
N ALA A 48 -15.79 -2.93 6.04
CA ALA A 48 -16.54 -2.89 4.79
C ALA A 48 -15.67 -2.46 3.62
N GLN A 49 -14.88 -1.40 3.78
CA GLN A 49 -13.96 -0.91 2.74
C GLN A 49 -12.85 -1.92 2.45
N TRP A 50 -12.25 -2.50 3.50
CA TRP A 50 -11.28 -3.59 3.35
C TRP A 50 -11.86 -4.76 2.56
N ALA A 51 -13.08 -5.22 2.88
CA ALA A 51 -13.71 -6.33 2.19
C ALA A 51 -14.02 -5.99 0.72
N SER A 52 -14.47 -4.77 0.42
CA SER A 52 -14.72 -4.32 -0.96
C SER A 52 -13.44 -4.34 -1.80
N LEU A 53 -12.32 -3.93 -1.21
CA LEU A 53 -11.02 -3.98 -1.90
C LEU A 53 -10.54 -5.41 -2.15
N LEU A 54 -10.75 -6.34 -1.22
CA LEU A 54 -10.38 -7.75 -1.42
C LEU A 54 -11.30 -8.49 -2.42
N GLN A 55 -12.47 -7.96 -2.73
CA GLN A 55 -13.38 -8.53 -3.73
C GLN A 55 -13.11 -8.00 -5.14
N PHE A 56 -12.29 -6.96 -5.29
CA PHE A 56 -11.98 -6.39 -6.58
C PHE A 56 -10.99 -7.27 -7.35
N ASP A 57 -11.34 -7.63 -8.59
CA ASP A 57 -10.49 -8.43 -9.47
C ASP A 57 -9.52 -7.54 -10.25
N LEU A 58 -8.23 -7.63 -9.90
CA LEU A 58 -7.15 -6.92 -10.58
C LEU A 58 -6.71 -7.58 -11.90
N ALA A 59 -7.19 -8.79 -12.22
CA ALA A 59 -6.91 -9.43 -13.49
C ALA A 59 -7.86 -8.95 -14.60
N THR A 60 -9.10 -8.61 -14.21
CA THR A 60 -10.13 -8.09 -15.13
C THR A 60 -10.82 -6.87 -14.51
N PRO A 61 -10.14 -5.72 -14.44
CA PRO A 61 -10.61 -4.58 -13.66
C PRO A 61 -11.85 -3.93 -14.25
N ASP A 62 -12.91 -3.77 -13.44
CA ASP A 62 -14.02 -2.85 -13.72
C ASP A 62 -13.58 -1.42 -13.34
N TYR A 63 -13.25 -0.61 -14.34
CA TYR A 63 -12.77 0.76 -14.12
C TYR A 63 -13.81 1.69 -13.50
N SER A 64 -15.12 1.44 -13.71
CA SER A 64 -16.17 2.20 -13.05
C SER A 64 -16.20 1.92 -11.54
N LEU A 65 -16.08 0.65 -11.14
CA LEU A 65 -15.94 0.27 -9.75
C LEU A 65 -14.63 0.77 -9.18
N LEU A 66 -13.51 0.66 -9.92
CA LEU A 66 -12.21 1.15 -9.49
C LEU A 66 -12.24 2.65 -9.19
N GLY A 67 -12.89 3.46 -10.02
CA GLY A 67 -13.04 4.90 -9.78
C GLY A 67 -13.74 5.21 -8.44
N ARG A 68 -14.77 4.44 -8.07
CA ARG A 68 -15.43 4.56 -6.76
C ARG A 68 -14.49 4.18 -5.62
N LEU A 69 -13.78 3.06 -5.75
CA LEU A 69 -12.83 2.62 -4.74
C LEU A 69 -11.67 3.61 -4.55
N VAL A 70 -11.21 4.26 -5.62
CA VAL A 70 -10.23 5.36 -5.56
C VAL A 70 -10.78 6.54 -4.76
N ALA A 71 -12.01 6.97 -5.04
CA ALA A 71 -12.63 8.08 -4.31
C ALA A 71 -12.77 7.77 -2.81
N ASP A 72 -13.21 6.55 -2.46
CA ASP A 72 -13.29 6.10 -1.06
C ASP A 72 -11.91 6.07 -0.39
N SER A 73 -10.89 5.62 -1.11
CA SER A 73 -9.50 5.58 -0.63
C SER A 73 -8.93 6.98 -0.38
N VAL A 74 -9.19 7.92 -1.29
CA VAL A 74 -8.79 9.33 -1.12
C VAL A 74 -9.44 9.94 0.10
N LYS A 75 -10.75 9.67 0.32
CA LYS A 75 -11.47 10.16 1.48
C LYS A 75 -10.86 9.67 2.80
N VAL A 76 -10.45 8.41 2.91
CA VAL A 76 -9.74 7.90 4.09
C VAL A 76 -8.48 8.71 4.37
N LYS A 77 -7.70 8.99 3.34
CA LYS A 77 -6.47 9.79 3.48
C LYS A 77 -6.79 11.22 3.90
N GLU A 78 -7.77 11.86 3.27
CA GLU A 78 -8.20 13.23 3.62
C GLU A 78 -8.64 13.31 5.09
N ASP A 79 -9.51 12.39 5.54
CA ASP A 79 -10.02 12.35 6.91
C ASP A 79 -8.89 12.18 7.94
N ILE A 80 -7.88 11.35 7.64
CA ILE A 80 -6.72 11.15 8.52
C ILE A 80 -5.82 12.39 8.53
N VAL A 81 -5.52 12.98 7.37
CA VAL A 81 -4.65 14.17 7.26
C VAL A 81 -5.31 15.38 7.91
N ALA A 82 -6.64 15.54 7.78
CA ALA A 82 -7.37 16.63 8.43
C ALA A 82 -7.33 16.53 9.97
N GLN A 83 -7.31 15.30 10.52
CA GLN A 83 -7.23 15.08 11.97
C GLN A 83 -5.80 15.22 12.51
N ASP A 84 -4.79 14.95 11.70
CA ASP A 84 -3.38 15.00 12.12
C ASP A 84 -2.49 15.55 11.00
N PRO A 85 -2.57 16.88 10.73
CA PRO A 85 -1.82 17.49 9.64
C PRO A 85 -0.29 17.45 9.84
N LEU A 86 0.17 17.35 11.10
CA LEU A 86 1.59 17.37 11.45
C LEU A 86 2.20 15.98 11.67
N GLU A 87 1.44 14.90 11.43
CA GLU A 87 1.91 13.50 11.56
C GLU A 87 2.45 13.15 12.97
N GLN A 88 1.79 13.65 14.01
CA GLN A 88 2.21 13.38 15.38
C GLN A 88 1.59 12.11 15.98
N GLY A 89 0.49 11.60 15.41
CA GLY A 89 -0.24 10.44 15.92
C GLY A 89 -0.93 9.62 14.83
N LEU A 90 -2.22 9.87 14.60
CA LEU A 90 -3.09 9.06 13.73
C LEU A 90 -2.55 8.94 12.30
N ARG A 91 -1.98 10.01 11.75
CA ARG A 91 -1.44 10.00 10.37
C ARG A 91 -0.32 9.00 10.17
N LYS A 92 0.39 8.58 11.20
CA LYS A 92 1.39 7.51 11.15
C LYS A 92 0.81 6.19 10.66
N ALA A 93 -0.50 5.95 10.82
CA ALA A 93 -1.17 4.78 10.27
C ALA A 93 -1.08 4.69 8.73
N LEU A 94 -0.92 5.83 8.04
CA LEU A 94 -0.67 5.86 6.59
C LEU A 94 0.67 5.21 6.19
N ASN A 95 1.56 4.96 7.15
CA ASN A 95 2.84 4.28 6.94
C ASN A 95 2.76 2.77 7.15
N LEU A 96 1.57 2.18 7.33
CA LEU A 96 1.40 0.72 7.40
C LEU A 96 2.02 0.07 6.14
N GLY A 97 2.89 -0.91 6.35
CA GLY A 97 3.61 -1.60 5.29
C GLY A 97 4.85 -0.85 4.77
N HIS A 98 5.08 0.40 5.16
CA HIS A 98 6.17 1.19 4.60
C HIS A 98 7.53 0.92 5.28
N THR A 99 7.56 0.61 6.57
CA THR A 99 8.83 0.33 7.25
C THR A 99 9.54 -0.87 6.63
N VAL A 100 8.85 -2.00 6.58
CA VAL A 100 9.37 -3.23 5.95
C VAL A 100 9.41 -3.09 4.43
N GLY A 101 8.41 -2.45 3.83
CA GLY A 101 8.32 -2.23 2.39
C GLY A 101 9.52 -1.46 1.83
N HIS A 102 9.89 -0.34 2.41
CA HIS A 102 11.04 0.45 1.97
C HIS A 102 12.37 -0.32 2.12
N ALA A 103 12.51 -1.13 3.16
CA ALA A 103 13.68 -2.00 3.31
C ALA A 103 13.77 -3.04 2.18
N ILE A 104 12.64 -3.67 1.82
CA ILE A 104 12.56 -4.63 0.70
C ILE A 104 12.82 -3.91 -0.64
N GLU A 105 12.21 -2.75 -0.86
CA GLU A 105 12.40 -1.94 -2.07
C GLU A 105 13.88 -1.57 -2.24
N SER A 106 14.52 -1.08 -1.19
CA SER A 106 15.94 -0.69 -1.18
C SER A 106 16.87 -1.88 -1.43
N LEU A 107 16.58 -3.04 -0.85
CA LEU A 107 17.33 -4.26 -1.08
C LEU A 107 17.22 -4.71 -2.54
N LEU A 108 15.99 -4.76 -3.07
CA LEU A 108 15.74 -5.26 -4.42
C LEU A 108 16.14 -4.26 -5.50
N LEU A 109 16.22 -2.97 -5.19
CA LEU A 109 16.72 -1.95 -6.15
C LEU A 109 18.11 -2.29 -6.67
N GLN A 110 18.94 -2.96 -5.88
CA GLN A 110 20.30 -3.37 -6.25
C GLN A 110 20.36 -4.68 -7.06
N ARG A 111 19.24 -5.41 -7.16
CA ARG A 111 19.16 -6.76 -7.77
C ARG A 111 18.12 -6.77 -8.90
N THR A 112 16.87 -6.93 -8.52
CA THR A 112 15.70 -6.96 -9.42
C THR A 112 14.71 -5.93 -8.91
N PRO A 113 14.77 -4.67 -9.40
CA PRO A 113 13.88 -3.60 -8.95
C PRO A 113 12.41 -4.00 -9.08
N ILE A 114 11.64 -3.63 -8.07
CA ILE A 114 10.18 -3.80 -8.04
C ILE A 114 9.49 -2.44 -7.89
N LEU A 115 8.25 -2.35 -8.32
CA LEU A 115 7.46 -1.15 -8.10
C LEU A 115 7.14 -0.95 -6.61
N HIS A 116 7.08 0.30 -6.18
CA HIS A 116 6.85 0.70 -4.78
C HIS A 116 5.66 -0.02 -4.13
N GLY A 117 4.51 -0.08 -4.81
CA GLY A 117 3.31 -0.75 -4.27
C GLY A 117 3.51 -2.25 -4.01
N TYR A 118 4.32 -2.94 -4.79
CA TYR A 118 4.67 -4.34 -4.51
C TYR A 118 5.45 -4.44 -3.19
N ALA A 119 6.45 -3.58 -3.01
CA ALA A 119 7.20 -3.53 -1.76
C ALA A 119 6.30 -3.24 -0.56
N VAL A 120 5.39 -2.28 -0.69
CA VAL A 120 4.41 -1.93 0.35
C VAL A 120 3.51 -3.12 0.69
N THR A 121 3.01 -3.89 -0.30
CA THR A 121 2.18 -5.08 0.00
C THR A 121 2.94 -6.14 0.77
N TYR A 122 4.21 -6.38 0.46
CA TYR A 122 5.06 -7.31 1.22
C TYR A 122 5.30 -6.81 2.65
N GLY A 123 5.51 -5.50 2.82
CA GLY A 123 5.58 -4.85 4.12
C GLY A 123 4.29 -4.99 4.92
N ILE A 124 3.13 -4.79 4.28
CA ILE A 124 1.81 -5.00 4.91
C ILE A 124 1.69 -6.41 5.48
N VAL A 125 2.10 -7.45 4.74
CA VAL A 125 2.05 -8.84 5.23
C VAL A 125 2.88 -9.02 6.49
N ALA A 126 4.12 -8.50 6.51
CA ALA A 126 5.00 -8.60 7.66
C ALA A 126 4.46 -7.84 8.89
N GLU A 127 3.99 -6.61 8.69
CA GLU A 127 3.46 -5.77 9.76
C GLU A 127 2.11 -6.28 10.28
N LEU A 128 1.24 -6.83 9.44
CA LEU A 128 0.01 -7.52 9.88
C LEU A 128 0.31 -8.80 10.66
N TYR A 129 1.35 -9.55 10.29
CA TYR A 129 1.78 -10.71 11.06
C TYR A 129 2.23 -10.31 12.46
N LEU A 130 3.03 -9.25 12.58
CA LEU A 130 3.43 -8.69 13.87
C LEU A 130 2.21 -8.20 14.66
N SER A 131 1.27 -7.51 14.00
CA SER A 131 0.03 -7.04 14.63
C SER A 131 -0.83 -8.20 15.13
N ALA A 132 -0.92 -9.30 14.39
CA ALA A 132 -1.66 -10.50 14.80
C ALA A 132 -1.00 -11.18 16.01
N THR A 133 0.33 -11.28 16.01
CA THR A 133 1.07 -11.96 17.08
C THR A 133 1.22 -11.15 18.36
N ARG A 134 1.22 -9.81 18.28
CA ARG A 134 1.52 -8.90 19.39
C ARG A 134 0.33 -8.10 19.90
N LEU A 135 -0.59 -7.76 19.00
CA LEU A 135 -1.68 -6.82 19.28
C LEU A 135 -3.08 -7.42 19.09
N GLY A 136 -3.18 -8.69 18.70
CA GLY A 136 -4.46 -9.37 18.53
C GLY A 136 -5.21 -9.02 17.24
N PHE A 137 -4.51 -8.55 16.19
CA PHE A 137 -5.15 -8.38 14.88
C PHE A 137 -5.75 -9.72 14.41
N PRO A 138 -7.00 -9.74 13.89
CA PRO A 138 -7.70 -10.97 13.56
C PRO A 138 -6.95 -11.83 12.52
N ALA A 139 -6.61 -13.06 12.89
CA ALA A 139 -5.82 -13.96 12.05
C ALA A 139 -6.54 -14.38 10.75
N ASP A 140 -7.88 -14.38 10.72
CA ASP A 140 -8.68 -14.60 9.53
C ASP A 140 -8.54 -13.44 8.52
N LYS A 141 -8.48 -12.20 9.00
CA LYS A 141 -8.25 -11.01 8.19
C LYS A 141 -6.83 -10.99 7.61
N LEU A 142 -5.83 -11.35 8.42
CA LEU A 142 -4.46 -11.54 7.94
C LEU A 142 -4.41 -12.57 6.81
N ARG A 143 -5.05 -13.75 6.98
CA ARG A 143 -5.05 -14.80 5.95
C ARG A 143 -5.73 -14.36 4.66
N GLN A 144 -6.86 -13.65 4.75
CA GLN A 144 -7.57 -13.13 3.58
C GLN A 144 -6.73 -12.10 2.82
N THR A 145 -6.12 -11.15 3.55
CA THR A 145 -5.23 -10.15 2.96
C THR A 145 -3.99 -10.80 2.31
N LEU A 146 -3.36 -11.76 2.99
CA LEU A 146 -2.24 -12.51 2.46
C LEU A 146 -2.61 -13.29 1.19
N HIS A 147 -3.78 -13.92 1.17
CA HIS A 147 -4.26 -14.65 -0.01
C HIS A 147 -4.37 -13.71 -1.22
N TYR A 148 -5.02 -12.56 -1.05
CA TYR A 148 -5.16 -11.55 -2.10
C TYR A 148 -3.81 -11.03 -2.59
N ILE A 149 -2.91 -10.70 -1.66
CA ILE A 149 -1.56 -10.21 -2.00
C ILE A 149 -0.79 -11.28 -2.79
N ARG A 150 -0.82 -12.53 -2.36
CA ARG A 150 -0.14 -13.62 -3.09
C ARG A 150 -0.70 -13.84 -4.49
N GLN A 151 -2.00 -13.70 -4.66
CA GLN A 151 -2.67 -13.86 -5.95
C GLN A 151 -2.21 -12.83 -6.98
N TYR A 152 -2.10 -11.56 -6.60
CA TYR A 152 -1.86 -10.46 -7.53
C TYR A 152 -0.44 -9.90 -7.53
N TYR A 153 0.30 -10.05 -6.43
CA TYR A 153 1.64 -9.49 -6.25
C TYR A 153 2.73 -10.57 -6.13
N GLY A 154 2.33 -11.82 -5.93
CA GLY A 154 3.28 -12.92 -5.74
C GLY A 154 4.00 -12.87 -4.39
N THR A 155 5.27 -13.23 -4.41
CA THR A 155 6.16 -13.24 -3.23
C THR A 155 7.46 -12.52 -3.56
N PRO A 156 8.07 -11.77 -2.59
CA PRO A 156 9.34 -11.10 -2.84
C PRO A 156 10.47 -12.11 -3.06
N ALA A 157 11.42 -11.77 -3.91
CA ALA A 157 12.63 -12.55 -4.16
C ALA A 157 13.67 -12.29 -3.05
N ILE A 158 13.33 -12.65 -1.80
CA ILE A 158 14.19 -12.53 -0.61
C ILE A 158 14.36 -13.90 0.04
N THR A 159 15.52 -14.09 0.68
CA THR A 159 15.87 -15.32 1.40
C THR A 159 16.23 -15.01 2.86
N CYS A 160 16.45 -16.03 3.67
CA CYS A 160 16.88 -15.84 5.07
C CYS A 160 18.23 -15.13 5.17
N ASP A 161 19.08 -15.26 4.15
CA ASP A 161 20.41 -14.59 4.12
C ASP A 161 20.28 -13.06 3.98
N ASP A 162 19.14 -12.56 3.53
CA ASP A 162 18.87 -11.14 3.36
C ASP A 162 18.43 -10.45 4.67
N TYR A 163 18.03 -11.21 5.70
CA TYR A 163 17.46 -10.64 6.93
C TYR A 163 18.38 -9.65 7.65
N PRO A 164 19.71 -9.89 7.79
CA PRO A 164 20.58 -8.90 8.43
C PRO A 164 20.59 -7.55 7.69
N GLN A 165 20.59 -7.59 6.36
CA GLN A 165 20.55 -6.37 5.53
C GLN A 165 19.19 -5.69 5.60
N LEU A 166 18.09 -6.44 5.57
CA LEU A 166 16.74 -5.89 5.72
C LEU A 166 16.58 -5.18 7.07
N LEU A 167 17.05 -5.79 8.17
CA LEU A 167 17.00 -5.16 9.50
C LEU A 167 17.85 -3.89 9.59
N ALA A 168 18.95 -3.82 8.86
CA ALA A 168 19.77 -2.61 8.81
C ALA A 168 19.16 -1.47 7.97
N LEU A 169 18.21 -1.79 7.09
CA LEU A 169 17.49 -0.85 6.23
C LEU A 169 16.18 -0.34 6.85
N MET A 170 15.69 -0.96 7.93
CA MET A 170 14.53 -0.53 8.73
C MET A 170 14.93 0.54 9.77
#